data_2fb1638bc88788bf0b3563956591d689
#
_entry.id   2fb1638bc88788bf0b3563956591d689
#
_cell.length_a   1.000
_cell.length_b   1.000
_cell.length_c   1.000
_cell.angle_alpha   90.00
_cell.angle_beta   90.00
_cell.angle_gamma   90.00
#
_symmetry.space_group_name_H-M   'P 1'
#
loop_
_entity.id
_entity.type
_entity.pdbx_description
1 polymer ?
#
loop_
_entity_poly.entity_id
_entity_poly.type
_entity_poly.pdbx_seq_one_letter_code
_entity_poly.pdbx_strand_id
1 'polypeptide(L)'
;ATLCDRIDMDVATEPSITGGLDGGTIYLTTADRWGNMVSLIHSIFSVYGSGATIAPYGMMLHNRGVAFSLEEGHPNEVAPRKRPFHSIIAGFVLHNDEPLMTFGNMGGSVQPETHVQHMVNVIDNGMNIQMTTDAARFTHSQNSNTLSLEDNLYSLVGRALQAKGHNGRSVNGGRVGGYQGILFSKDSTLPDPVFGQQSIDEDHPVNGVYRAGSDH
;
A
#
# COMPACT_ATOMS: atom_id res chain seq x y z
N ALA A 1 -14.32 15.40 19.27
CA ALA A 1 -13.76 15.82 17.97
C ALA A 1 -13.42 14.56 17.16
N THR A 2 -13.85 14.50 15.91
CA THR A 2 -13.44 13.46 14.99
C THR A 2 -11.99 13.72 14.54
N LEU A 3 -11.34 12.72 13.92
CA LEU A 3 -9.99 12.94 13.38
C LEU A 3 -9.98 14.05 12.33
N CYS A 4 -11.08 14.21 11.58
CA CYS A 4 -11.22 15.30 10.60
C CYS A 4 -11.16 16.69 11.22
N ASP A 5 -11.68 16.87 12.43
CA ASP A 5 -11.68 18.17 13.13
C ASP A 5 -10.26 18.63 13.56
N ARG A 6 -9.28 17.74 13.42
CA ARG A 6 -7.86 17.99 13.76
C ARG A 6 -7.03 18.41 12.55
N ILE A 7 -7.61 18.39 11.36
CA ILE A 7 -6.91 18.76 10.12
C ILE A 7 -7.03 20.27 9.94
N ASP A 8 -5.88 20.94 9.87
CA ASP A 8 -5.78 22.35 9.48
C ASP A 8 -5.33 22.41 8.00
N MET A 9 -6.11 23.08 7.17
CA MET A 9 -5.82 23.19 5.74
C MET A 9 -4.77 24.26 5.41
N ASP A 10 -4.46 25.13 6.36
CA ASP A 10 -3.55 26.26 6.17
C ASP A 10 -2.17 26.05 6.80
N VAL A 11 -2.09 25.25 7.85
CA VAL A 11 -0.85 25.02 8.62
C VAL A 11 -0.61 23.55 8.87
N ALA A 12 0.64 23.11 8.72
CA ALA A 12 1.08 21.76 9.09
C ALA A 12 1.00 21.56 10.62
N THR A 13 0.41 20.45 11.04
CA THR A 13 0.36 20.05 12.43
C THR A 13 1.61 19.24 12.83
N GLU A 14 2.06 19.37 14.09
CA GLU A 14 3.17 18.55 14.60
C GLU A 14 2.73 17.08 14.77
N PRO A 15 3.55 16.12 14.34
CA PRO A 15 3.25 14.70 14.47
C PRO A 15 3.37 14.21 15.92
N SER A 16 2.59 13.21 16.27
CA SER A 16 2.52 12.69 17.64
C SER A 16 3.06 11.26 17.81
N ILE A 17 3.60 10.60 16.78
CA ILE A 17 4.04 9.19 16.86
C ILE A 17 5.26 8.90 15.95
N THR A 18 6.03 7.89 16.35
CA THR A 18 7.34 7.50 15.80
C THR A 18 7.33 6.14 15.08
N GLY A 19 8.09 5.99 13.99
CA GLY A 19 8.49 4.71 13.39
C GLY A 19 8.61 4.66 11.87
N GLY A 20 9.66 4.06 11.37
CA GLY A 20 9.84 3.67 9.98
C GLY A 20 11.16 2.96 9.73
N LEU A 21 11.14 1.87 8.96
CA LEU A 21 12.32 1.11 8.54
C LEU A 21 12.13 0.63 7.10
N ASP A 22 13.19 0.70 6.29
CA ASP A 22 13.25 0.13 4.94
C ASP A 22 13.27 -1.39 4.98
N GLY A 23 12.51 -2.06 4.09
CA GLY A 23 12.29 -3.49 4.22
C GLY A 23 12.30 -4.32 2.93
N GLY A 24 12.52 -5.62 3.10
CA GLY A 24 12.38 -6.66 2.08
C GLY A 24 10.92 -7.10 1.96
N THR A 25 10.14 -6.40 1.14
CA THR A 25 8.72 -6.70 0.89
C THR A 25 8.49 -6.84 -0.61
N ILE A 26 7.66 -7.80 -1.00
CA ILE A 26 7.12 -7.92 -2.35
C ILE A 26 5.60 -7.92 -2.28
N TYR A 27 4.98 -7.42 -3.35
CA TYR A 27 3.56 -7.55 -3.59
C TYR A 27 3.32 -8.33 -4.89
N LEU A 28 2.28 -9.15 -4.89
CA LEU A 28 1.84 -9.93 -6.03
C LEU A 28 0.32 -9.85 -6.13
N THR A 29 -0.17 -9.69 -7.35
CA THR A 29 -1.59 -9.83 -7.63
C THR A 29 -1.82 -10.69 -8.87
N THR A 30 -2.88 -11.49 -8.85
CA THR A 30 -3.29 -12.34 -9.97
C THR A 30 -4.80 -12.31 -10.10
N ALA A 31 -5.28 -12.58 -11.30
CA ALA A 31 -6.69 -12.79 -11.60
C ALA A 31 -6.85 -13.89 -12.64
N ASP A 32 -7.98 -14.60 -12.58
CA ASP A 32 -8.30 -15.65 -13.53
C ASP A 32 -9.59 -15.38 -14.31
N ARG A 33 -9.89 -16.23 -15.29
CA ARG A 33 -11.07 -16.07 -16.14
C ARG A 33 -12.41 -16.23 -15.42
N TRP A 34 -12.42 -16.79 -14.23
CA TRP A 34 -13.64 -17.00 -13.43
C TRP A 34 -13.90 -15.88 -12.41
N GLY A 35 -13.11 -14.82 -12.44
CA GLY A 35 -13.27 -13.70 -11.53
C GLY A 35 -12.59 -13.85 -10.17
N ASN A 36 -11.82 -14.93 -9.97
CA ASN A 36 -11.00 -15.04 -8.77
C ASN A 36 -9.86 -14.04 -8.86
N MET A 37 -9.64 -13.33 -7.77
CA MET A 37 -8.53 -12.38 -7.65
C MET A 37 -7.74 -12.67 -6.38
N VAL A 38 -6.43 -12.53 -6.45
CA VAL A 38 -5.55 -12.70 -5.30
C VAL A 38 -4.76 -11.41 -5.10
N SER A 39 -4.75 -10.93 -3.87
CA SER A 39 -3.89 -9.85 -3.40
C SER A 39 -2.97 -10.40 -2.32
N LEU A 40 -1.67 -10.50 -2.61
CA LEU A 40 -0.70 -11.13 -1.72
C LEU A 40 0.48 -10.23 -1.48
N ILE A 41 0.81 -10.04 -0.22
CA ILE A 41 2.03 -9.36 0.20
C ILE A 41 2.89 -10.29 1.03
N HIS A 42 4.18 -10.35 0.70
CA HIS A 42 5.16 -11.19 1.40
C HIS A 42 6.33 -10.32 1.86
N SER A 43 6.75 -10.49 3.09
CA SER A 43 7.80 -9.65 3.68
C SER A 43 8.58 -10.39 4.76
N ILE A 44 9.88 -10.23 4.72
CA ILE A 44 10.77 -10.61 5.82
C ILE A 44 11.17 -9.42 6.69
N PHE A 45 10.55 -8.26 6.46
CA PHE A 45 10.74 -6.95 7.07
C PHE A 45 12.04 -6.27 6.61
N SER A 46 13.19 -6.44 7.26
CA SER A 46 14.46 -5.93 6.75
C SER A 46 14.96 -6.77 5.57
N VAL A 47 15.87 -6.21 4.76
CA VAL A 47 16.37 -6.83 3.49
C VAL A 47 16.80 -8.29 3.66
N TYR A 48 17.43 -8.64 4.76
CA TYR A 48 17.86 -10.02 5.10
C TYR A 48 17.11 -10.60 6.30
N GLY A 49 15.96 -10.01 6.66
CA GLY A 49 15.19 -10.41 7.83
C GLY A 49 16.04 -10.42 9.09
N SER A 50 16.00 -11.53 9.83
CA SER A 50 16.83 -11.73 11.04
C SER A 50 18.25 -12.21 10.75
N GLY A 51 18.59 -12.52 9.49
CA GLY A 51 19.82 -13.21 9.12
C GLY A 51 19.85 -14.70 9.48
N ALA A 52 18.88 -15.20 10.24
CA ALA A 52 18.77 -16.62 10.58
C ALA A 52 17.98 -17.38 9.51
N THR A 53 18.43 -18.59 9.21
CA THR A 53 17.82 -19.47 8.22
C THR A 53 17.43 -20.82 8.82
N ILE A 54 16.34 -21.39 8.31
CA ILE A 54 15.96 -22.77 8.60
C ILE A 54 16.56 -23.64 7.48
N ALA A 55 17.77 -24.14 7.70
CA ALA A 55 18.58 -24.81 6.71
C ALA A 55 17.86 -25.92 5.91
N PRO A 56 17.07 -26.84 6.51
CA PRO A 56 16.38 -27.90 5.75
C PRO A 56 15.38 -27.36 4.71
N TYR A 57 14.86 -26.14 4.91
CA TYR A 57 13.84 -25.55 4.02
C TYR A 57 14.37 -24.40 3.17
N GLY A 58 15.60 -23.96 3.39
CA GLY A 58 16.17 -22.79 2.72
C GLY A 58 15.41 -21.49 3.03
N MET A 59 14.66 -21.42 4.12
CA MET A 59 13.84 -20.28 4.46
C MET A 59 14.57 -19.34 5.43
N MET A 60 14.55 -18.05 5.11
CA MET A 60 15.03 -16.99 5.98
C MET A 60 13.92 -16.52 6.91
N LEU A 61 14.23 -16.33 8.19
CA LEU A 61 13.30 -15.82 9.17
C LEU A 61 13.21 -14.29 9.11
N HIS A 62 11.99 -13.79 9.15
CA HIS A 62 11.76 -12.34 9.25
C HIS A 62 12.19 -11.80 10.62
N ASN A 63 12.47 -10.49 10.69
CA ASN A 63 12.81 -9.81 11.93
C ASN A 63 11.73 -8.81 12.40
N ARG A 64 10.47 -9.01 12.02
CA ARG A 64 9.37 -8.10 12.33
C ARG A 64 9.13 -7.89 13.84
N GLY A 65 9.63 -8.78 14.69
CA GLY A 65 9.60 -8.61 16.14
C GLY A 65 10.30 -7.34 16.65
N VAL A 66 11.22 -6.76 15.88
CA VAL A 66 11.86 -5.48 16.23
C VAL A 66 10.84 -4.31 16.33
N ALA A 67 9.66 -4.47 15.74
CA ALA A 67 8.59 -3.48 15.82
C ALA A 67 7.87 -3.45 17.18
N PHE A 68 8.10 -4.39 18.09
CA PHE A 68 7.58 -4.28 19.45
C PHE A 68 8.28 -3.19 20.26
N SER A 69 7.55 -2.56 21.17
CA SER A 69 8.09 -1.70 22.21
C SER A 69 8.46 -2.49 23.45
N LEU A 70 9.54 -2.08 24.11
CA LEU A 70 9.93 -2.57 25.43
C LEU A 70 9.42 -1.64 26.57
N GLU A 71 8.75 -0.56 26.20
CA GLU A 71 8.16 0.41 27.13
C GLU A 71 6.89 -0.19 27.76
N GLU A 72 6.85 -0.24 29.08
CA GLU A 72 5.69 -0.74 29.84
C GLU A 72 4.45 0.12 29.58
N GLY A 73 3.33 -0.52 29.29
CA GLY A 73 2.06 0.15 28.99
C GLY A 73 1.94 0.69 27.56
N HIS A 74 2.99 0.56 26.74
CA HIS A 74 2.90 0.98 25.33
C HIS A 74 1.91 0.08 24.56
N PRO A 75 1.04 0.62 23.68
CA PRO A 75 0.07 -0.20 22.93
C PRO A 75 0.70 -1.35 22.15
N ASN A 76 1.94 -1.22 21.71
CA ASN A 76 2.72 -2.25 21.02
C ASN A 76 3.81 -2.88 21.91
N GLU A 77 3.63 -2.88 23.24
CA GLU A 77 4.53 -3.55 24.16
C GLU A 77 4.63 -5.05 23.83
N VAL A 78 5.83 -5.62 23.95
CA VAL A 78 6.06 -7.05 23.74
C VAL A 78 5.27 -7.90 24.75
N ALA A 79 4.50 -8.86 24.27
CA ALA A 79 3.76 -9.76 25.10
C ALA A 79 3.60 -11.13 24.41
N PRO A 80 3.41 -12.23 25.20
CA PRO A 80 3.12 -13.54 24.62
C PRO A 80 1.86 -13.53 23.75
N ARG A 81 1.90 -14.24 22.62
CA ARG A 81 0.78 -14.39 21.67
C ARG A 81 0.29 -13.08 21.05
N LYS A 82 1.07 -12.00 21.11
CA LYS A 82 0.78 -10.70 20.52
C LYS A 82 1.50 -10.57 19.19
N ARG A 83 0.82 -10.02 18.19
CA ARG A 83 1.44 -9.62 16.92
C ARG A 83 2.11 -8.27 17.08
N PRO A 84 3.32 -8.06 16.53
CA PRO A 84 3.93 -6.73 16.47
C PRO A 84 3.14 -5.83 15.52
N PHE A 85 3.43 -4.54 15.55
CA PHE A 85 2.95 -3.61 14.53
C PHE A 85 3.27 -4.15 13.13
N HIS A 86 2.26 -4.14 12.25
CA HIS A 86 2.36 -4.62 10.88
C HIS A 86 2.13 -3.48 9.89
N SER A 87 3.06 -3.35 8.94
CA SER A 87 2.97 -2.41 7.82
C SER A 87 2.70 -3.10 6.47
N ILE A 88 2.57 -4.44 6.46
CA ILE A 88 2.22 -5.17 5.23
C ILE A 88 0.71 -5.16 5.02
N ILE A 89 0.29 -4.66 3.85
CA ILE A 89 -1.11 -4.45 3.52
C ILE A 89 -1.35 -4.95 2.09
N ALA A 90 -2.20 -5.97 1.97
CA ALA A 90 -2.72 -6.43 0.68
C ALA A 90 -4.10 -5.83 0.49
N GLY A 91 -4.26 -4.92 -0.47
CA GLY A 91 -5.50 -4.22 -0.74
C GLY A 91 -6.44 -5.01 -1.63
N PHE A 92 -7.72 -5.01 -1.30
CA PHE A 92 -8.78 -5.61 -2.12
C PHE A 92 -10.00 -4.69 -2.09
N VAL A 93 -10.52 -4.34 -3.26
CA VAL A 93 -11.69 -3.47 -3.41
C VAL A 93 -12.86 -4.28 -3.96
N LEU A 94 -13.99 -4.16 -3.29
CA LEU A 94 -15.28 -4.63 -3.77
C LEU A 94 -16.13 -3.43 -4.20
N HIS A 95 -16.94 -3.63 -5.23
CA HIS A 95 -17.99 -2.70 -5.62
C HIS A 95 -19.30 -3.47 -5.74
N ASN A 96 -20.29 -3.12 -4.93
CA ASN A 96 -21.55 -3.85 -4.80
C ASN A 96 -21.35 -5.35 -4.49
N ASP A 97 -20.42 -5.65 -3.57
CA ASP A 97 -20.02 -7.01 -3.15
C ASP A 97 -19.31 -7.83 -4.23
N GLU A 98 -18.98 -7.25 -5.37
CA GLU A 98 -18.25 -7.89 -6.46
C GLU A 98 -16.77 -7.45 -6.48
N PRO A 99 -15.82 -8.35 -6.78
CA PRO A 99 -14.41 -8.02 -6.93
C PRO A 99 -14.20 -6.94 -8.02
N LEU A 100 -13.60 -5.82 -7.62
CA LEU A 100 -13.28 -4.73 -8.53
C LEU A 100 -11.78 -4.60 -8.75
N MET A 101 -10.99 -4.58 -7.68
CA MET A 101 -9.56 -4.31 -7.79
C MET A 101 -8.78 -4.98 -6.67
N THR A 102 -7.61 -5.49 -7.03
CA THR A 102 -6.55 -5.87 -6.08
C THR A 102 -5.36 -4.96 -6.29
N PHE A 103 -4.75 -4.53 -5.21
CA PHE A 103 -3.62 -3.62 -5.28
C PHE A 103 -2.75 -3.70 -4.04
N GLY A 104 -1.51 -3.28 -4.19
CA GLY A 104 -0.59 -3.18 -3.08
C GLY A 104 0.67 -2.40 -3.43
N ASN A 105 1.34 -1.95 -2.40
CA ASN A 105 2.57 -1.19 -2.50
C ASN A 105 3.59 -1.76 -1.53
N MET A 106 4.77 -2.09 -2.01
CA MET A 106 5.91 -2.35 -1.13
C MET A 106 6.52 -1.03 -0.66
N GLY A 107 7.27 -1.03 0.44
CA GLY A 107 7.93 0.20 0.92
C GLY A 107 7.91 0.36 2.44
N GLY A 108 7.67 -0.70 3.19
CA GLY A 108 7.69 -0.66 4.65
C GLY A 108 6.55 0.19 5.22
N SER A 109 6.88 1.19 6.04
CA SER A 109 5.89 2.03 6.72
C SER A 109 5.12 3.00 5.83
N VAL A 110 5.57 3.22 4.59
CA VAL A 110 4.86 4.10 3.64
C VAL A 110 3.62 3.46 3.01
N GLN A 111 3.43 2.15 3.17
CA GLN A 111 2.32 1.42 2.55
C GLN A 111 0.93 2.02 2.83
N PRO A 112 0.55 2.37 4.07
CA PRO A 112 -0.76 2.97 4.34
C PRO A 112 -0.97 4.29 3.58
N GLU A 113 0.03 5.16 3.56
CA GLU A 113 -0.04 6.47 2.91
C GLU A 113 -0.19 6.34 1.39
N THR A 114 0.59 5.44 0.78
CA THR A 114 0.56 5.21 -0.67
C THR A 114 -0.72 4.52 -1.11
N HIS A 115 -1.27 3.61 -0.31
CA HIS A 115 -2.57 3.02 -0.57
C HIS A 115 -3.68 4.07 -0.68
N VAL A 116 -3.71 5.05 0.23
CA VAL A 116 -4.66 6.16 0.16
C VAL A 116 -4.47 6.96 -1.13
N GLN A 117 -3.24 7.29 -1.50
CA GLN A 117 -2.94 8.03 -2.72
C GLN A 117 -3.42 7.28 -3.97
N HIS A 118 -3.18 5.96 -4.03
CA HIS A 118 -3.67 5.14 -5.15
C HIS A 118 -5.19 5.09 -5.22
N MET A 119 -5.87 4.93 -4.09
CA MET A 119 -7.34 4.91 -4.06
C MET A 119 -7.94 6.25 -4.49
N VAL A 120 -7.41 7.37 -4.02
CA VAL A 120 -7.82 8.72 -4.45
C VAL A 120 -7.60 8.90 -5.95
N ASN A 121 -6.47 8.45 -6.47
CA ASN A 121 -6.17 8.56 -7.89
C ASN A 121 -7.15 7.76 -8.77
N VAL A 122 -7.47 6.53 -8.35
CA VAL A 122 -8.42 5.69 -9.12
C VAL A 122 -9.85 6.19 -8.98
N ILE A 123 -10.31 6.48 -7.75
CA ILE A 123 -11.73 6.73 -7.46
C ILE A 123 -12.09 8.19 -7.68
N ASP A 124 -11.33 9.11 -7.09
CA ASP A 124 -11.69 10.53 -7.10
C ASP A 124 -11.17 11.24 -8.37
N ASN A 125 -9.96 10.89 -8.81
CA ASN A 125 -9.33 11.50 -9.99
C ASN A 125 -9.62 10.73 -11.28
N GLY A 126 -10.24 9.55 -11.24
CA GLY A 126 -10.59 8.75 -12.41
C GLY A 126 -9.38 8.25 -13.21
N MET A 127 -8.21 8.14 -12.60
CA MET A 127 -7.01 7.65 -13.27
C MET A 127 -7.14 6.16 -13.57
N ASN A 128 -6.65 5.73 -14.73
CA ASN A 128 -6.51 4.30 -14.99
C ASN A 128 -5.39 3.70 -14.13
N ILE A 129 -5.34 2.36 -14.05
CA ILE A 129 -4.44 1.67 -13.12
C ILE A 129 -2.96 1.99 -13.39
N GLN A 130 -2.53 2.13 -14.66
CA GLN A 130 -1.14 2.48 -14.99
C GLN A 130 -0.85 3.95 -14.66
N MET A 131 -1.75 4.87 -15.00
CA MET A 131 -1.57 6.29 -14.63
C MET A 131 -1.43 6.47 -13.12
N THR A 132 -2.15 5.64 -12.34
CA THR A 132 -2.06 5.66 -10.87
C THR A 132 -0.71 5.17 -10.38
N THR A 133 -0.11 4.16 -11.03
CA THR A 133 1.24 3.70 -10.72
C THR A 133 2.31 4.74 -11.07
N ASP A 134 2.15 5.41 -12.20
CA ASP A 134 3.10 6.41 -12.69
C ASP A 134 2.97 7.77 -11.97
N ALA A 135 1.86 7.98 -11.24
CA ALA A 135 1.62 9.22 -10.52
C ALA A 135 2.63 9.42 -9.39
N ALA A 136 3.25 10.59 -9.37
CA ALA A 136 4.24 10.93 -8.35
C ALA A 136 3.64 10.91 -6.94
N ARG A 137 4.34 10.31 -6.01
CA ARG A 137 3.90 10.01 -4.64
C ARG A 137 4.64 10.85 -3.61
N PHE A 138 4.08 10.83 -2.41
CA PHE A 138 4.73 11.41 -1.23
C PHE A 138 4.64 10.48 -0.04
N THR A 139 5.47 10.73 0.96
CA THR A 139 5.41 10.08 2.27
C THR A 139 5.85 11.03 3.37
N HIS A 140 5.29 10.85 4.56
CA HIS A 140 5.62 11.65 5.72
C HIS A 140 6.24 10.80 6.82
N SER A 141 7.47 11.12 7.18
CA SER A 141 8.14 10.54 8.36
C SER A 141 7.74 11.31 9.61
N GLN A 142 6.91 10.70 10.44
CA GLN A 142 6.46 11.33 11.69
C GLN A 142 7.62 11.56 12.66
N ASN A 143 8.62 10.66 12.72
CA ASN A 143 9.78 10.80 13.60
C ASN A 143 10.62 12.03 13.34
N SER A 144 10.81 12.38 12.08
CA SER A 144 11.63 13.52 11.67
C SER A 144 10.80 14.71 11.21
N ASN A 145 9.48 14.59 11.26
CA ASN A 145 8.54 15.56 10.68
C ASN A 145 8.95 15.97 9.26
N THR A 146 9.29 14.98 8.42
CA THR A 146 9.79 15.23 7.08
C THR A 146 8.79 14.73 6.04
N LEU A 147 8.35 15.62 5.18
CA LEU A 147 7.52 15.32 4.01
C LEU A 147 8.44 15.09 2.80
N SER A 148 8.53 13.87 2.33
CA SER A 148 9.28 13.49 1.13
C SER A 148 8.34 13.41 -0.06
N LEU A 149 8.61 14.16 -1.12
CA LEU A 149 7.84 14.16 -2.36
C LEU A 149 8.73 13.71 -3.50
N GLU A 150 8.23 12.87 -4.38
CA GLU A 150 8.94 12.54 -5.62
C GLU A 150 9.17 13.80 -6.45
N ASP A 151 10.27 13.85 -7.21
CA ASP A 151 10.81 15.06 -7.85
C ASP A 151 9.78 15.86 -8.65
N ASN A 152 8.93 15.15 -9.41
CA ASN A 152 7.89 15.80 -10.21
C ASN A 152 6.85 16.50 -9.33
N LEU A 153 6.41 15.83 -8.26
CA LEU A 153 5.43 16.40 -7.32
C LEU A 153 6.05 17.55 -6.52
N TYR A 154 7.30 17.40 -6.08
CA TYR A 154 8.02 18.46 -5.37
C TYR A 154 8.14 19.73 -6.23
N SER A 155 8.42 19.59 -7.50
CA SER A 155 8.54 20.70 -8.45
C SER A 155 7.24 21.51 -8.55
N LEU A 156 6.09 20.82 -8.44
CA LEU A 156 4.78 21.45 -8.56
C LEU A 156 4.32 22.14 -7.25
N VAL A 157 4.46 21.45 -6.11
CA VAL A 157 3.82 21.90 -4.88
C VAL A 157 4.78 22.09 -3.70
N GLY A 158 6.03 21.68 -3.80
CA GLY A 158 6.97 21.64 -2.68
C GLY A 158 7.15 22.98 -1.98
N ARG A 159 7.30 24.08 -2.73
CA ARG A 159 7.43 25.43 -2.15
C ARG A 159 6.18 25.92 -1.46
N ALA A 160 5.01 25.61 -1.99
CA ALA A 160 3.74 25.98 -1.38
C ALA A 160 3.52 25.25 -0.04
N LEU A 161 3.90 23.97 -0.01
CA LEU A 161 3.84 23.16 1.23
C LEU A 161 4.84 23.67 2.28
N GLN A 162 6.06 24.03 1.87
CA GLN A 162 7.04 24.64 2.77
C GLN A 162 6.55 25.97 3.33
N ALA A 163 5.85 26.79 2.55
CA ALA A 163 5.25 28.03 3.02
C ALA A 163 4.13 27.82 4.07
N LYS A 164 3.49 26.64 4.07
CA LYS A 164 2.52 26.20 5.08
C LYS A 164 3.17 25.55 6.30
N GLY A 165 4.49 25.46 6.37
CA GLY A 165 5.23 24.93 7.52
C GLY A 165 5.66 23.47 7.37
N HIS A 166 5.38 22.80 6.24
CA HIS A 166 5.86 21.43 6.03
C HIS A 166 7.39 21.41 5.81
N ASN A 167 8.09 20.48 6.45
CA ASN A 167 9.49 20.19 6.19
C ASN A 167 9.61 19.32 4.93
N GLY A 168 9.32 19.91 3.76
CA GLY A 168 9.27 19.24 2.48
C GLY A 168 10.65 19.10 1.82
N ARG A 169 10.93 17.91 1.27
CA ARG A 169 12.12 17.63 0.46
C ARG A 169 11.78 16.82 -0.80
N SER A 170 12.59 17.02 -1.83
CA SER A 170 12.54 16.16 -3.02
C SER A 170 13.23 14.83 -2.77
N VAL A 171 12.68 13.76 -3.35
CA VAL A 171 13.29 12.43 -3.36
C VAL A 171 13.13 11.80 -4.74
N ASN A 172 14.11 11.02 -5.16
CA ASN A 172 14.01 10.26 -6.40
C ASN A 172 12.88 9.24 -6.31
N GLY A 173 12.22 8.98 -7.44
CA GLY A 173 11.26 7.89 -7.58
C GLY A 173 11.84 6.55 -7.10
N GLY A 174 10.98 5.66 -6.66
CA GLY A 174 11.37 4.37 -6.08
C GLY A 174 11.70 4.38 -4.59
N ARG A 175 11.83 5.55 -3.96
CA ARG A 175 11.96 5.64 -2.49
C ARG A 175 10.62 5.62 -1.75
N VAL A 176 9.52 5.78 -2.48
CA VAL A 176 8.16 5.76 -1.93
C VAL A 176 7.46 4.42 -2.21
N GLY A 177 8.28 3.38 -2.40
CA GLY A 177 7.82 2.02 -2.66
C GLY A 177 7.48 1.74 -4.12
N GLY A 178 6.99 0.54 -4.42
CA GLY A 178 6.57 0.12 -5.76
C GLY A 178 5.15 -0.44 -5.72
N TYR A 179 4.28 0.01 -6.60
CA TYR A 179 2.88 -0.35 -6.66
C TYR A 179 2.60 -1.38 -7.77
N GLN A 180 1.71 -2.31 -7.49
CA GLN A 180 1.07 -3.14 -8.52
C GLN A 180 -0.43 -3.24 -8.24
N GLY A 181 -1.21 -3.37 -9.31
CA GLY A 181 -2.64 -3.55 -9.18
C GLY A 181 -3.27 -4.21 -10.41
N ILE A 182 -4.38 -4.86 -10.20
CA ILE A 182 -5.28 -5.36 -11.25
C ILE A 182 -6.66 -4.79 -10.99
N LEU A 183 -7.22 -4.11 -11.99
CA LEU A 183 -8.58 -3.60 -12.03
C LEU A 183 -9.41 -4.42 -13.01
N PHE A 184 -10.53 -4.92 -12.56
CA PHE A 184 -11.54 -5.51 -13.42
C PHE A 184 -12.48 -4.44 -13.98
N SER A 185 -12.74 -4.49 -15.26
CA SER A 185 -13.74 -3.66 -15.92
C SER A 185 -14.73 -4.56 -16.62
N LYS A 186 -15.95 -4.55 -16.12
CA LYS A 186 -17.06 -5.30 -16.70
C LYS A 186 -17.34 -4.83 -18.14
N ASP A 187 -17.63 -5.76 -19.03
CA ASP A 187 -18.17 -5.42 -20.33
C ASP A 187 -19.69 -5.18 -20.20
N SER A 188 -20.09 -3.92 -20.31
CA SER A 188 -21.49 -3.53 -20.16
C SER A 188 -22.41 -4.03 -21.28
N THR A 189 -21.83 -4.61 -22.35
CA THR A 189 -22.59 -5.20 -23.45
C THR A 189 -22.90 -6.69 -23.23
N LEU A 190 -22.32 -7.29 -22.19
CA LEU A 190 -22.48 -8.69 -21.84
C LEU A 190 -23.26 -8.85 -20.52
N PRO A 191 -23.85 -10.03 -20.25
CA PRO A 191 -24.50 -10.32 -18.98
C PRO A 191 -23.58 -10.07 -17.79
N ASP A 192 -24.17 -9.80 -16.64
CA ASP A 192 -23.43 -9.59 -15.40
C ASP A 192 -22.52 -10.79 -15.07
N PRO A 193 -21.23 -10.56 -14.76
CA PRO A 193 -20.36 -11.63 -14.37
C PRO A 193 -20.83 -12.24 -13.05
N VAL A 194 -20.75 -13.56 -12.94
CA VAL A 194 -21.00 -14.27 -11.70
C VAL A 194 -19.64 -14.53 -11.05
N PHE A 195 -19.34 -13.77 -10.00
CA PHE A 195 -18.09 -13.93 -9.25
C PHE A 195 -18.19 -15.03 -8.19
N GLY A 196 -17.08 -15.70 -7.94
CA GLY A 196 -16.93 -16.56 -6.77
C GLY A 196 -17.67 -17.87 -6.80
N GLN A 197 -18.26 -18.29 -7.92
CA GLN A 197 -18.68 -19.68 -8.07
C GLN A 197 -17.42 -20.55 -8.12
N GLN A 198 -17.25 -21.39 -7.11
CA GLN A 198 -16.18 -22.40 -7.06
C GLN A 198 -16.39 -23.54 -8.06
N SER A 199 -17.31 -23.43 -8.98
CA SER A 199 -17.41 -24.37 -10.05
C SER A 199 -16.22 -24.12 -10.98
N ILE A 200 -15.33 -25.07 -11.04
CA ILE A 200 -14.35 -25.26 -12.09
C ILE A 200 -15.12 -25.56 -13.40
N ASP A 201 -16.16 -24.80 -13.67
CA ASP A 201 -16.91 -24.89 -14.88
C ASP A 201 -16.22 -23.98 -15.90
N GLU A 202 -15.46 -24.60 -16.78
CA GLU A 202 -14.72 -23.90 -17.84
C GLU A 202 -15.62 -23.08 -18.76
N ASP A 203 -16.93 -23.31 -18.71
CA ASP A 203 -17.92 -22.74 -19.63
C ASP A 203 -18.47 -21.36 -19.21
N HIS A 204 -18.14 -20.83 -18.02
CA HIS A 204 -18.68 -19.56 -17.53
C HIS A 204 -17.59 -18.56 -17.08
N PRO A 205 -16.75 -18.06 -18.00
CA PRO A 205 -15.79 -17.01 -17.67
C PRO A 205 -16.52 -15.69 -17.33
N VAL A 206 -15.93 -14.87 -16.48
CA VAL A 206 -16.46 -13.52 -16.22
C VAL A 206 -16.34 -12.64 -17.46
N ASN A 207 -17.41 -11.89 -17.74
CA ASN A 207 -17.48 -11.00 -18.89
C ASN A 207 -16.87 -9.64 -18.57
N GLY A 208 -15.64 -9.41 -19.00
CA GLY A 208 -14.95 -8.16 -18.76
C GLY A 208 -13.46 -8.23 -19.12
N VAL A 209 -12.77 -7.17 -18.76
CA VAL A 209 -11.34 -7.00 -19.05
C VAL A 209 -10.59 -6.70 -17.76
N TYR A 210 -9.53 -7.44 -17.52
CA TYR A 210 -8.53 -7.11 -16.50
C TYR A 210 -7.52 -6.12 -17.05
N ARG A 211 -7.27 -5.06 -16.31
CA ARG A 211 -6.22 -4.07 -16.59
C ARG A 211 -5.22 -4.10 -15.46
N ALA A 212 -3.97 -4.32 -15.78
CA ALA A 212 -2.88 -4.34 -14.82
C ALA A 212 -2.03 -3.07 -14.94
N GLY A 213 -1.49 -2.63 -13.81
CA GLY A 213 -0.48 -1.59 -13.71
C GLY A 213 0.62 -2.02 -12.76
N SER A 214 1.86 -1.68 -13.11
CA SER A 214 3.05 -1.97 -12.31
C SER A 214 4.00 -0.79 -12.37
N ASP A 215 4.54 -0.43 -11.23
CA ASP A 215 5.65 0.50 -11.10
C ASP A 215 6.95 -0.10 -11.69
N HIS A 216 7.87 0.73 -12.16
CA HIS A 216 9.09 0.33 -12.88
C HIS A 216 10.31 0.26 -11.97
#